data_66ae98a53dd589a27513ed704d1e09a2
#
_entry.id   66ae98a53dd589a27513ed704d1e09a2
#
_cell.length_a   1.000
_cell.length_b   1.000
_cell.length_c   1.000
_cell.angle_alpha   90.00
_cell.angle_beta   90.00
_cell.angle_gamma   90.00
#
_symmetry.space_group_name_H-M   'P 1'
#
loop_
_entity.id
_entity.type
_entity.pdbx_description
1 polymer ?
#
loop_
_entity_poly.entity_id
_entity_poly.type
_entity_poly.pdbx_seq_one_letter_code
_entity_poly.pdbx_strand_id
1 'polypeptide(L)'
;MLFRSEARDTKLGPEEITRDVPGVGDDALKDLDERGIIRIGAEVRAGDILVGKVTPKGETELTAEERLLRAIFGEKAREVRDTSLKVPHGEYGIVVDAKIFTRENGDELSPGVNQAVRIYIAQKRKISVGDKMAGRHGNKGVV
;
A
#
# COMPACT_ATOMS: atom_id res chain seq x y z
N MET A 1 -8.82 5.49 10.43
CA MET A 1 -8.11 4.20 10.29
C MET A 1 -6.66 4.44 9.93
N LEU A 2 -5.78 3.63 10.45
CA LEU A 2 -4.35 3.69 10.17
C LEU A 2 -3.92 2.41 9.44
N PHE A 3 -3.25 2.57 8.31
CA PHE A 3 -2.62 1.48 7.57
C PHE A 3 -1.12 1.71 7.51
N ARG A 4 -0.35 0.65 7.65
CA ARG A 4 1.10 0.71 7.68
C ARG A 4 1.70 -0.24 6.66
N SER A 5 2.73 0.22 5.96
CA SER A 5 3.56 -0.60 5.07
C SER A 5 5.03 -0.41 5.44
N GLU A 6 5.79 -1.49 5.40
CA GLU A 6 7.23 -1.46 5.69
C GLU A 6 8.00 -2.14 4.56
N ALA A 7 9.08 -1.50 4.11
CA ALA A 7 10.03 -2.12 3.19
C ALA A 7 11.16 -2.73 4.01
N ARG A 8 11.25 -4.04 4.00
CA ARG A 8 12.20 -4.83 4.80
C ARG A 8 13.28 -5.47 3.95
N ASP A 9 14.41 -5.75 4.55
CA ASP A 9 15.44 -6.57 3.92
C ASP A 9 14.96 -8.02 3.88
N THR A 10 15.18 -8.67 2.74
CA THR A 10 14.92 -10.10 2.59
C THR A 10 16.20 -10.81 2.15
N LYS A 11 16.21 -12.16 2.23
CA LYS A 11 17.35 -12.96 1.77
C LYS A 11 17.66 -12.77 0.30
N LEU A 12 16.67 -12.35 -0.49
CA LEU A 12 16.79 -12.15 -1.94
C LEU A 12 17.04 -10.70 -2.32
N GLY A 13 17.08 -9.80 -1.34
CA GLY A 13 17.28 -8.37 -1.54
C GLY A 13 16.26 -7.55 -0.76
N PRO A 14 16.38 -6.22 -0.76
CA PRO A 14 15.43 -5.36 -0.06
C PRO A 14 14.11 -5.25 -0.80
N GLU A 15 13.03 -5.16 -0.05
CA GLU A 15 11.74 -4.75 -0.59
C GLU A 15 11.82 -3.27 -0.98
N GLU A 16 11.05 -2.87 -1.98
CA GLU A 16 11.06 -1.50 -2.48
C GLU A 16 9.65 -0.92 -2.51
N ILE A 17 9.51 0.29 -2.00
CA ILE A 17 8.27 1.06 -2.13
C ILE A 17 8.40 1.88 -3.42
N THR A 18 7.53 1.60 -4.38
CA THR A 18 7.63 2.16 -5.74
C THR A 18 6.26 2.17 -6.41
N ARG A 19 6.11 3.08 -7.37
CA ARG A 19 4.94 3.12 -8.26
C ARG A 19 5.02 2.06 -9.37
N ASP A 20 6.22 1.56 -9.64
CA ASP A 20 6.46 0.56 -10.69
C ASP A 20 6.15 -0.85 -10.18
N VAL A 21 4.86 -1.18 -10.16
CA VAL A 21 4.35 -2.46 -9.69
C VAL A 21 3.97 -3.32 -10.88
N PRO A 22 4.57 -4.52 -11.03
CA PRO A 22 4.28 -5.39 -12.17
C PRO A 22 2.84 -5.93 -12.14
N GLY A 23 2.24 -6.06 -13.31
CA GLY A 23 0.91 -6.65 -13.46
C GLY A 23 -0.25 -5.78 -13.03
N VAL A 24 0.00 -4.51 -12.73
CA VAL A 24 -1.02 -3.54 -12.29
C VAL A 24 -1.24 -2.52 -13.39
N GLY A 25 -2.49 -2.27 -13.74
CA GLY A 25 -2.86 -1.28 -14.75
C GLY A 25 -2.70 0.16 -14.26
N ASP A 26 -2.59 1.08 -15.21
CA ASP A 26 -2.42 2.51 -14.92
C ASP A 26 -3.54 3.09 -14.06
N ASP A 27 -4.76 2.60 -14.23
CA ASP A 27 -5.92 3.05 -13.44
C ASP A 27 -5.74 2.80 -11.95
N ALA A 28 -5.13 1.67 -11.59
CA ALA A 28 -4.86 1.34 -10.19
C ALA A 28 -3.73 2.18 -9.59
N LEU A 29 -2.87 2.74 -10.43
CA LEU A 29 -1.71 3.54 -10.03
C LEU A 29 -1.94 5.05 -10.12
N LYS A 30 -3.07 5.49 -10.65
CA LYS A 30 -3.33 6.91 -10.94
C LYS A 30 -3.26 7.84 -9.73
N ASP A 31 -3.63 7.35 -8.56
CA ASP A 31 -3.62 8.14 -7.32
C ASP A 31 -2.31 8.01 -6.53
N LEU A 32 -1.36 7.22 -7.01
CA LEU A 32 -0.04 7.12 -6.42
C LEU A 32 0.88 8.22 -6.95
N ASP A 33 1.70 8.77 -6.06
CA ASP A 33 2.73 9.74 -6.44
C ASP A 33 3.95 9.03 -7.04
N GLU A 34 5.00 9.81 -7.36
CA GLU A 34 6.24 9.28 -7.94
C GLU A 34 6.93 8.24 -7.04
N ARG A 35 6.69 8.31 -5.74
CA ARG A 35 7.27 7.40 -4.75
C ARG A 35 6.45 6.13 -4.56
N GLY A 36 5.27 6.06 -5.19
CA GLY A 36 4.35 4.94 -5.03
C GLY A 36 3.41 5.06 -3.84
N ILE A 37 3.27 6.24 -3.27
CA ILE A 37 2.43 6.52 -2.10
C ILE A 37 1.19 7.27 -2.54
N ILE A 38 0.04 6.86 -2.03
CA ILE A 38 -1.23 7.47 -2.41
C ILE A 38 -1.30 8.95 -1.98
N ARG A 39 -1.86 9.79 -2.84
CA ARG A 39 -2.00 11.22 -2.56
C ARG A 39 -3.04 11.48 -1.47
N ILE A 40 -2.85 12.55 -0.71
CA ILE A 40 -3.81 13.02 0.27
C ILE A 40 -5.05 13.55 -0.48
N GLY A 41 -6.23 13.21 0.03
CA GLY A 41 -7.51 13.58 -0.60
C GLY A 41 -8.08 12.54 -1.55
N ALA A 42 -7.34 11.46 -1.83
CA ALA A 42 -7.83 10.39 -2.69
C ALA A 42 -8.93 9.58 -2.01
N GLU A 43 -9.98 9.28 -2.76
CA GLU A 43 -11.02 8.37 -2.30
C GLU A 43 -10.60 6.93 -2.59
N VAL A 44 -10.69 6.07 -1.59
CA VAL A 44 -10.25 4.68 -1.69
C VAL A 44 -11.34 3.71 -1.26
N ARG A 45 -11.31 2.53 -1.88
CA ARG A 45 -12.22 1.41 -1.61
C ARG A 45 -11.41 0.13 -1.47
N ALA A 46 -12.08 -0.94 -1.03
CA ALA A 46 -11.45 -2.25 -0.93
C ALA A 46 -10.74 -2.63 -2.24
N GLY A 47 -9.50 -3.05 -2.12
CA GLY A 47 -8.66 -3.43 -3.26
C GLY A 47 -7.81 -2.30 -3.85
N ASP A 48 -8.09 -1.04 -3.55
CA ASP A 48 -7.26 0.08 -4.02
C ASP A 48 -5.89 0.06 -3.36
N ILE A 49 -4.85 0.40 -4.14
CA ILE A 49 -3.48 0.42 -3.64
C ILE A 49 -3.21 1.71 -2.88
N LEU A 50 -2.75 1.58 -1.62
CA LEU A 50 -2.35 2.70 -0.78
C LEU A 50 -0.85 2.99 -0.91
N VAL A 51 -0.04 1.93 -0.92
CA VAL A 51 1.41 2.02 -1.05
C VAL A 51 1.87 0.93 -2.01
N GLY A 52 2.44 1.33 -3.13
CA GLY A 52 3.03 0.39 -4.09
C GLY A 52 4.31 -0.19 -3.51
N LYS A 53 4.37 -1.50 -3.38
CA LYS A 53 5.54 -2.20 -2.86
C LYS A 53 5.78 -3.48 -3.65
N VAL A 54 7.04 -3.78 -3.87
CA VAL A 54 7.46 -5.00 -4.54
C VAL A 54 8.49 -5.74 -3.69
N THR A 55 8.42 -7.06 -3.75
CA THR A 55 9.33 -7.95 -3.02
C THR A 55 10.07 -8.82 -4.01
N PRO A 56 11.41 -8.98 -3.89
CA PRO A 56 12.16 -9.84 -4.78
C PRO A 56 11.67 -11.30 -4.74
N LYS A 57 11.64 -11.94 -5.90
CA LYS A 57 11.32 -13.37 -6.05
C LYS A 57 12.58 -14.20 -6.18
N GLY A 58 12.60 -15.40 -5.57
CA GLY A 58 13.59 -16.41 -5.85
C GLY A 58 13.33 -17.11 -7.19
N GLU A 59 14.35 -17.74 -7.75
CA GLU A 59 14.22 -18.48 -9.01
C GLU A 59 13.15 -19.57 -8.95
N THR A 60 12.97 -20.19 -7.80
CA THR A 60 11.97 -21.23 -7.60
C THR A 60 10.54 -20.72 -7.60
N GLU A 61 10.34 -19.41 -7.41
CA GLU A 61 9.03 -18.78 -7.40
C GLU A 61 8.62 -18.26 -8.79
N LEU A 62 9.53 -18.32 -9.78
CA LEU A 62 9.26 -17.86 -11.13
C LEU A 62 8.33 -18.84 -11.86
N THR A 63 7.32 -18.30 -12.52
CA THR A 63 6.49 -19.09 -13.43
C THR A 63 7.26 -19.41 -14.71
N ALA A 64 6.77 -20.37 -15.50
CA ALA A 64 7.39 -20.69 -16.78
C ALA A 64 7.41 -19.48 -17.73
N GLU A 65 6.37 -18.65 -17.70
CA GLU A 65 6.28 -17.43 -18.50
C GLU A 65 7.33 -16.39 -18.07
N GLU A 66 7.51 -16.21 -16.76
CA GLU A 66 8.50 -15.29 -16.22
C GLU A 66 9.92 -15.72 -16.57
N ARG A 67 10.19 -17.04 -16.52
CA ARG A 67 11.49 -17.59 -16.94
C ARG A 67 11.76 -17.36 -18.42
N LEU A 68 10.73 -17.51 -19.25
CA LEU A 68 10.84 -17.27 -20.69
C LEU A 68 11.12 -15.80 -20.97
N LEU A 69 10.38 -14.89 -20.33
CA LEU A 69 10.60 -13.45 -20.46
C LEU A 69 12.02 -13.06 -20.04
N ARG A 70 12.51 -13.65 -18.96
CA ARG A 70 13.87 -13.42 -18.48
C ARG A 70 14.90 -13.89 -19.50
N ALA A 71 14.67 -15.04 -20.12
CA ALA A 71 15.56 -15.56 -21.16
C ALA A 71 15.57 -14.68 -22.42
N ILE A 72 14.43 -14.10 -22.78
CA ILE A 72 14.29 -13.24 -23.96
C ILE A 72 14.78 -11.82 -23.69
N PHE A 73 14.40 -11.22 -22.59
CA PHE A 73 14.68 -9.81 -22.26
C PHE A 73 15.84 -9.61 -21.30
N GLY A 74 16.48 -10.68 -20.86
CA GLY A 74 17.61 -10.65 -19.92
C GLY A 74 17.21 -10.08 -18.57
N GLU A 75 18.14 -9.32 -17.94
CA GLU A 75 17.95 -8.76 -16.61
C GLU A 75 16.90 -7.63 -16.57
N LYS A 76 16.38 -7.20 -17.70
CA LYS A 76 15.34 -6.15 -17.76
C LYS A 76 13.99 -6.64 -17.25
N ALA A 77 13.76 -7.96 -17.22
CA ALA A 77 12.58 -8.52 -16.60
C ALA A 77 12.77 -8.52 -15.08
N ARG A 78 12.02 -7.68 -14.37
CA ARG A 78 12.12 -7.57 -12.92
C ARG A 78 11.56 -8.83 -12.26
N GLU A 79 12.36 -9.42 -11.37
CA GLU A 79 12.01 -10.60 -10.60
C GLU A 79 11.41 -10.19 -9.25
N VAL A 80 10.29 -9.48 -9.30
CA VAL A 80 9.60 -9.01 -8.11
C VAL A 80 8.14 -9.35 -8.16
N ARG A 81 7.55 -9.54 -7.01
CA ARG A 81 6.11 -9.74 -6.88
C ARG A 81 5.46 -8.53 -6.22
N ASP A 82 4.20 -8.29 -6.56
CA ASP A 82 3.40 -7.23 -5.96
C ASP A 82 3.05 -7.58 -4.51
N THR A 83 3.58 -6.81 -3.57
CA THR A 83 3.25 -6.91 -2.15
C THR A 83 2.70 -5.58 -1.63
N SER A 84 2.07 -4.81 -2.51
CA SER A 84 1.52 -3.50 -2.20
C SER A 84 0.48 -3.54 -1.08
N LEU A 85 0.46 -2.47 -0.28
CA LEU A 85 -0.58 -2.28 0.72
C LEU A 85 -1.87 -1.88 0.03
N LYS A 86 -2.90 -2.66 0.22
CA LYS A 86 -4.23 -2.43 -0.37
C LYS A 86 -5.27 -2.23 0.73
N VAL A 87 -6.33 -1.51 0.40
CA VAL A 87 -7.45 -1.33 1.32
C VAL A 87 -8.11 -2.69 1.56
N PRO A 88 -8.28 -3.12 2.82
CA PRO A 88 -8.92 -4.38 3.15
C PRO A 88 -10.37 -4.45 2.67
N HIS A 89 -10.86 -5.67 2.52
CA HIS A 89 -12.25 -5.91 2.15
C HIS A 89 -13.21 -5.29 3.17
N GLY A 90 -14.21 -4.58 2.66
CA GLY A 90 -15.20 -3.90 3.51
C GLY A 90 -14.81 -2.51 3.99
N GLU A 91 -13.58 -2.08 3.72
CA GLU A 91 -13.10 -0.75 4.12
C GLU A 91 -13.16 0.24 2.96
N TYR A 92 -13.38 1.51 3.30
CA TYR A 92 -13.38 2.61 2.34
C TYR A 92 -13.20 3.93 3.07
N GLY A 93 -12.83 4.96 2.35
CA GLY A 93 -12.67 6.29 2.93
C GLY A 93 -11.90 7.25 2.07
N ILE A 94 -11.39 8.30 2.70
CA ILE A 94 -10.57 9.33 2.07
C ILE A 94 -9.23 9.41 2.78
N VAL A 95 -8.15 9.46 2.02
CA VAL A 95 -6.80 9.62 2.58
C VAL A 95 -6.66 11.04 3.16
N VAL A 96 -6.42 11.12 4.46
CA VAL A 96 -6.30 12.41 5.16
C VAL A 96 -4.86 12.78 5.46
N ASP A 97 -3.96 11.80 5.56
CA ASP A 97 -2.54 12.04 5.79
C ASP A 97 -1.70 10.84 5.37
N ALA A 98 -0.42 11.08 5.09
CA ALA A 98 0.56 10.04 4.79
C ALA A 98 1.90 10.45 5.39
N LYS A 99 2.49 9.56 6.20
CA LYS A 99 3.80 9.81 6.84
C LYS A 99 4.81 8.78 6.38
N ILE A 100 6.00 9.25 6.05
CA ILE A 100 7.10 8.43 5.54
C ILE A 100 8.27 8.51 6.51
N PHE A 101 8.80 7.34 6.87
CA PHE A 101 9.97 7.21 7.74
C PHE A 101 11.05 6.43 6.98
N THR A 102 12.27 6.94 6.96
CA THR A 102 13.39 6.26 6.30
C THR A 102 14.62 6.27 7.19
N ARG A 103 15.47 5.25 7.06
CA ARG A 103 16.76 5.23 7.76
C ARG A 103 17.68 6.33 7.30
N GLU A 104 17.59 6.71 6.04
CA GLU A 104 18.39 7.78 5.45
C GLU A 104 18.14 9.12 6.12
N ASN A 105 16.92 9.35 6.61
CA ASN A 105 16.54 10.56 7.34
C ASN A 105 16.86 10.49 8.83
N GLY A 106 17.42 9.38 9.30
CA GLY A 106 17.74 9.18 10.71
C GLY A 106 16.56 8.72 11.56
N ASP A 107 15.46 8.31 10.96
CA ASP A 107 14.30 7.80 11.67
C ASP A 107 14.61 6.45 12.32
N GLU A 108 14.10 6.24 13.54
CA GLU A 108 14.23 4.97 14.21
C GLU A 108 13.24 3.96 13.63
N LEU A 109 13.78 2.92 12.99
CA LEU A 109 13.01 1.84 12.43
C LEU A 109 13.45 0.51 13.06
N SER A 110 12.55 -0.46 13.07
CA SER A 110 12.86 -1.81 13.55
C SER A 110 14.03 -2.42 12.75
N PRO A 111 14.80 -3.34 13.35
CA PRO A 111 15.87 -4.01 12.62
C PRO A 111 15.37 -4.64 11.32
N GLY A 112 16.11 -4.44 10.23
CA GLY A 112 15.74 -4.97 8.92
C GLY A 112 14.71 -4.14 8.16
N VAL A 113 14.18 -3.08 8.73
CA VAL A 113 13.24 -2.17 8.05
C VAL A 113 13.98 -0.96 7.54
N ASN A 114 13.90 -0.70 6.24
CA ASN A 114 14.57 0.43 5.58
C ASN A 114 13.65 1.64 5.42
N GLN A 115 12.37 1.40 5.26
CA GLN A 115 11.38 2.44 5.06
C GLN A 115 10.04 1.99 5.64
N ALA A 116 9.30 2.92 6.23
CA ALA A 116 7.95 2.68 6.72
C ALA A 116 7.04 3.81 6.25
N VAL A 117 5.82 3.47 5.89
CA VAL A 117 4.81 4.43 5.46
C VAL A 117 3.55 4.21 6.27
N ARG A 118 2.98 5.28 6.79
CA ARG A 118 1.70 5.25 7.50
C ARG A 118 0.68 6.05 6.70
N ILE A 119 -0.46 5.44 6.41
CA ILE A 119 -1.56 6.06 5.69
C ILE A 119 -2.74 6.21 6.64
N TYR A 120 -3.21 7.42 6.79
CA TYR A 120 -4.38 7.74 7.63
C TYR A 120 -5.58 7.94 6.74
N ILE A 121 -6.64 7.19 6.98
CA ILE A 121 -7.87 7.22 6.19
C ILE A 121 -9.05 7.57 7.09
N ALA A 122 -9.82 8.58 6.70
CA ALA A 122 -11.07 8.93 7.35
C ALA A 122 -12.20 8.16 6.67
N GLN A 123 -12.94 7.41 7.44
CA GLN A 123 -14.08 6.66 6.94
C GLN A 123 -15.24 7.60 6.64
N LYS A 124 -15.69 7.61 5.39
CA LYS A 124 -16.84 8.40 4.95
C LYS A 124 -18.09 7.53 5.00
N ARG A 125 -18.67 7.41 6.19
CA ARG A 125 -19.87 6.62 6.39
C ARG A 125 -21.10 7.50 6.35
N LYS A 126 -22.06 7.15 5.50
CA LYS A 126 -23.36 7.82 5.48
C LYS A 126 -24.21 7.31 6.65
N ILE A 127 -24.84 8.26 7.34
CA ILE A 127 -25.78 7.92 8.39
C ILE A 127 -27.07 7.43 7.73
N SER A 128 -27.54 6.24 8.11
CA SER A 128 -28.78 5.65 7.63
C SER A 128 -29.87 5.73 8.69
N VAL A 129 -31.11 5.71 8.27
CA VAL A 129 -32.24 5.62 9.19
C VAL A 129 -32.11 4.36 10.04
N GLY A 130 -32.19 4.52 11.36
CA GLY A 130 -32.01 3.44 12.32
C GLY A 130 -30.61 3.33 12.90
N ASP A 131 -29.63 4.03 12.35
CA ASP A 131 -28.29 4.05 12.92
C ASP A 131 -28.27 4.78 14.26
N LYS A 132 -27.53 4.24 15.20
CA LYS A 132 -27.30 4.89 16.50
C LYS A 132 -26.15 5.87 16.39
N MET A 133 -26.36 7.08 16.89
CA MET A 133 -25.34 8.09 17.01
C MET A 133 -25.07 8.36 18.48
N ALA A 134 -23.81 8.52 18.85
CA ALA A 134 -23.39 8.96 20.16
C ALA A 134 -22.70 10.32 20.05
N GLY A 135 -23.17 11.30 20.81
CA GLY A 135 -22.50 12.59 20.89
C GLY A 135 -21.28 12.54 21.82
N ARG A 136 -20.52 13.63 21.86
CA ARG A 136 -19.31 13.74 22.69
C ARG A 136 -19.54 13.49 24.19
N HIS A 137 -20.74 13.71 24.67
CA HIS A 137 -21.11 13.55 26.08
C HIS A 137 -21.88 12.24 26.36
N GLY A 138 -21.82 11.29 25.45
CA GLY A 138 -22.49 10.01 25.63
C GLY A 138 -24.00 10.02 25.31
N ASN A 139 -24.52 11.13 24.76
CA ASN A 139 -25.90 11.18 24.31
C ASN A 139 -26.12 10.23 23.14
N LYS A 140 -27.17 9.42 23.21
CA LYS A 140 -27.52 8.48 22.16
C LYS A 140 -28.74 8.97 21.40
N GLY A 141 -28.67 8.93 20.08
CA GLY A 141 -29.80 9.23 19.21
C GLY A 141 -29.97 8.14 18.16
N VAL A 142 -31.15 8.03 17.59
CA VAL A 142 -31.43 7.16 16.45
C VAL A 142 -31.87 8.02 15.29
N VAL A 143 -31.22 7.78 14.14
CA VAL A 143 -31.52 8.49 12.91
C VAL A 143 -32.47 7.68 12.03
#